data_8b4abee389aa76689faf92c3dfcb29ac
#
_entry.id   8b4abee389aa76689faf92c3dfcb29ac
#
_cell.length_a   1.000
_cell.length_b   1.000
_cell.length_c   1.000
_cell.angle_alpha   90.00
_cell.angle_beta   90.00
_cell.angle_gamma   90.00
#
_symmetry.space_group_name_H-M   'P 1'
#
loop_
_entity.id
_entity.type
_entity.pdbx_description
1 polymer ?
#
loop_
_entity_poly.entity_id
_entity_poly.type
_entity_poly.pdbx_seq_one_letter_code
_entity_poly.pdbx_strand_id
1 'polypeptide(L)'
;MRTTAVSFLSNGDTIAAVLTLPDMHEPAPALVMCHGALDFKENFAELCGFLADSGIATLAMDMHGHGASGGNRYHVNMGDWVSDIRSAIDHLASLPAIRKDSIGAFGFSSGGTAVLEAAVLDRRIRCIITEDATVNNTLGLMDTAIVSLLNTAGWIKRRITGEDLRLSMEQEFSKVPLTADPGVNRAWQNNARVKEMWSRVPFPGMRASFRADTLRRVHLITAPTLVIHGQEDRIDNPASAHRLHQALRCAKRICIIPGNGHMGHRDGNRQQVFSLTAQWAKGHLC
;
A
#
# COMPACT_ATOMS: atom_id res chain seq x y z
N MET A 1 1.65 -0.37 -24.46
CA MET A 1 0.79 -0.12 -23.28
C MET A 1 0.06 1.21 -23.37
N ARG A 2 -1.09 1.38 -22.72
CA ARG A 2 -1.86 2.63 -22.64
C ARG A 2 -2.11 3.00 -21.18
N THR A 3 -1.80 4.24 -20.82
CA THR A 3 -1.98 4.77 -19.45
C THR A 3 -3.02 5.90 -19.48
N THR A 4 -4.00 5.86 -18.57
CA THR A 4 -5.12 6.80 -18.51
C THR A 4 -5.42 7.16 -17.06
N ALA A 5 -5.57 8.46 -16.77
CA ALA A 5 -6.09 8.90 -15.48
C ALA A 5 -7.59 8.57 -15.40
N VAL A 6 -8.00 7.96 -14.31
CA VAL A 6 -9.39 7.58 -14.03
C VAL A 6 -9.76 7.93 -12.60
N SER A 7 -11.06 7.94 -12.30
CA SER A 7 -11.55 8.09 -10.94
C SER A 7 -12.80 7.26 -10.71
N PHE A 8 -13.05 6.90 -9.47
CA PHE A 8 -14.27 6.19 -9.03
C PHE A 8 -14.67 6.65 -7.63
N LEU A 9 -15.87 6.31 -7.21
CA LEU A 9 -16.37 6.67 -5.88
C LEU A 9 -16.09 5.56 -4.86
N SER A 10 -15.68 5.97 -3.66
CA SER A 10 -15.56 5.11 -2.49
C SER A 10 -16.00 5.87 -1.25
N ASN A 11 -16.92 5.33 -0.46
CA ASN A 11 -17.48 5.97 0.75
C ASN A 11 -17.96 7.43 0.56
N GLY A 12 -18.42 7.78 -0.66
CA GLY A 12 -18.86 9.13 -1.00
C GLY A 12 -17.76 10.09 -1.47
N ASP A 13 -16.50 9.71 -1.38
CA ASP A 13 -15.35 10.49 -1.86
C ASP A 13 -14.87 9.99 -3.23
N THR A 14 -14.26 10.88 -4.00
CA THR A 14 -13.63 10.53 -5.28
C THR A 14 -12.23 9.97 -5.05
N ILE A 15 -11.96 8.77 -5.55
CA ILE A 15 -10.64 8.14 -5.55
C ILE A 15 -10.00 8.35 -6.92
N ALA A 16 -8.84 8.98 -6.93
CA ALA A 16 -8.04 9.22 -8.13
C ALA A 16 -7.10 8.04 -8.39
N ALA A 17 -7.07 7.58 -9.62
CA ALA A 17 -6.24 6.44 -10.02
C ALA A 17 -5.64 6.61 -11.42
N VAL A 18 -4.67 5.77 -11.71
CA VAL A 18 -4.09 5.61 -13.04
C VAL A 18 -4.29 4.15 -13.46
N LEU A 19 -5.04 3.97 -14.55
CA LEU A 19 -5.21 2.69 -15.20
C LEU A 19 -4.12 2.53 -16.26
N THR A 20 -3.32 1.47 -16.15
CA THR A 20 -2.33 1.08 -17.17
C THR A 20 -2.76 -0.26 -17.78
N LEU A 21 -3.03 -0.26 -19.08
CA LEU A 21 -3.45 -1.44 -19.84
C LEU A 21 -2.30 -1.95 -20.70
N PRO A 22 -2.09 -3.27 -20.75
CA PRO A 22 -1.19 -3.90 -21.72
C PRO A 22 -1.70 -3.70 -23.15
N ASP A 23 -0.81 -3.84 -24.11
CA ASP A 23 -1.16 -3.85 -25.54
C ASP A 23 -1.60 -5.27 -25.95
N MET A 24 -2.87 -5.56 -25.73
CA MET A 24 -3.48 -6.89 -25.96
C MET A 24 -4.86 -6.73 -26.60
N HIS A 25 -5.28 -7.74 -27.35
CA HIS A 25 -6.63 -7.82 -27.94
C HIS A 25 -7.66 -8.44 -26.98
N GLU A 26 -7.22 -9.35 -26.11
CA GLU A 26 -8.07 -10.03 -25.13
C GLU A 26 -8.13 -9.27 -23.79
N PRO A 27 -9.21 -9.41 -23.03
CA PRO A 27 -9.28 -8.82 -21.69
C PRO A 27 -8.13 -9.29 -20.78
N ALA A 28 -7.44 -8.34 -20.18
CA ALA A 28 -6.27 -8.59 -19.34
C ALA A 28 -6.64 -8.97 -17.91
N PRO A 29 -5.83 -9.80 -17.22
CA PRO A 29 -5.84 -9.87 -15.76
C PRO A 29 -5.37 -8.54 -15.18
N ALA A 30 -5.76 -8.21 -13.94
CA ALA A 30 -5.46 -6.91 -13.36
C ALA A 30 -4.98 -6.98 -11.91
N LEU A 31 -4.17 -6.00 -11.51
CA LEU A 31 -3.80 -5.74 -10.11
C LEU A 31 -4.27 -4.35 -9.67
N VAL A 32 -4.96 -4.29 -8.54
CA VAL A 32 -5.14 -3.05 -7.77
C VAL A 32 -3.83 -2.78 -7.02
N MET A 33 -3.27 -1.55 -7.16
CA MET A 33 -1.99 -1.16 -6.57
C MET A 33 -2.22 -0.14 -5.46
N CYS A 34 -1.87 -0.51 -4.22
CA CYS A 34 -2.14 0.24 -3.00
C CYS A 34 -0.85 0.72 -2.35
N HIS A 35 -0.64 2.04 -2.31
CA HIS A 35 0.56 2.65 -1.71
C HIS A 35 0.52 2.65 -0.17
N GLY A 36 1.66 2.96 0.45
CA GLY A 36 1.82 3.06 1.89
C GLY A 36 1.30 4.37 2.49
N ALA A 37 1.45 4.52 3.81
CA ALA A 37 1.15 5.77 4.49
C ALA A 37 2.06 6.91 3.97
N LEU A 38 1.50 8.12 3.82
CA LEU A 38 2.23 9.29 3.34
C LEU A 38 2.97 9.05 2.01
N ASP A 39 2.28 8.39 1.09
CA ASP A 39 2.78 8.03 -0.23
C ASP A 39 1.75 8.40 -1.30
N PHE A 40 1.98 8.07 -2.57
CA PHE A 40 1.11 8.39 -3.69
C PHE A 40 1.32 7.44 -4.88
N LYS A 41 0.29 7.27 -5.70
CA LYS A 41 0.21 6.29 -6.80
C LYS A 41 1.31 6.37 -7.84
N GLU A 42 1.88 7.57 -8.09
CA GLU A 42 2.93 7.76 -9.11
C GLU A 42 4.22 6.98 -8.80
N ASN A 43 4.44 6.58 -7.54
CA ASN A 43 5.59 5.77 -7.17
C ASN A 43 5.56 4.36 -7.75
N PHE A 44 4.41 3.88 -8.20
CA PHE A 44 4.27 2.60 -8.89
C PHE A 44 4.45 2.68 -10.42
N ALA A 45 4.71 3.87 -11.00
CA ALA A 45 4.70 4.04 -12.46
C ALA A 45 5.64 3.05 -13.19
N GLU A 46 6.86 2.85 -12.69
CA GLU A 46 7.83 1.91 -13.28
C GLU A 46 7.35 0.44 -13.16
N LEU A 47 6.85 0.05 -11.98
CA LEU A 47 6.29 -1.29 -11.76
C LEU A 47 5.04 -1.53 -12.63
N CYS A 48 4.15 -0.55 -12.74
CA CYS A 48 2.94 -0.65 -13.58
C CYS A 48 3.31 -0.81 -15.06
N GLY A 49 4.32 -0.08 -15.54
CA GLY A 49 4.84 -0.26 -16.90
C GLY A 49 5.36 -1.68 -17.13
N PHE A 50 6.21 -2.19 -16.24
CA PHE A 50 6.75 -3.55 -16.30
C PHE A 50 5.65 -4.62 -16.29
N LEU A 51 4.60 -4.44 -15.46
CA LEU A 51 3.48 -5.35 -15.39
C LEU A 51 2.64 -5.31 -16.67
N ALA A 52 2.42 -4.13 -17.25
CA ALA A 52 1.72 -4.00 -18.54
C ALA A 52 2.49 -4.68 -19.67
N ASP A 53 3.82 -4.53 -19.75
CA ASP A 53 4.67 -5.24 -20.70
C ASP A 53 4.63 -6.76 -20.47
N SER A 54 4.29 -7.16 -19.26
CA SER A 54 4.08 -8.56 -18.87
C SER A 54 2.65 -9.07 -19.13
N GLY A 55 1.75 -8.26 -19.70
CA GLY A 55 0.37 -8.63 -20.00
C GLY A 55 -0.60 -8.49 -18.82
N ILE A 56 -0.25 -7.73 -17.79
CA ILE A 56 -1.06 -7.50 -16.59
C ILE A 56 -1.46 -6.04 -16.53
N ALA A 57 -2.77 -5.75 -16.50
CA ALA A 57 -3.28 -4.41 -16.27
C ALA A 57 -3.07 -4.00 -14.81
N THR A 58 -2.93 -2.70 -14.55
CA THR A 58 -2.81 -2.18 -13.18
C THR A 58 -3.71 -0.98 -12.98
N LEU A 59 -4.30 -0.86 -11.80
CA LEU A 59 -5.01 0.32 -11.31
C LEU A 59 -4.28 0.84 -10.07
N ALA A 60 -3.35 1.78 -10.28
CA ALA A 60 -2.65 2.44 -9.18
C ALA A 60 -3.50 3.61 -8.67
N MET A 61 -3.94 3.55 -7.42
CA MET A 61 -4.82 4.57 -6.85
C MET A 61 -4.13 5.34 -5.73
N ASP A 62 -4.49 6.61 -5.58
CA ASP A 62 -4.25 7.33 -4.33
C ASP A 62 -5.28 6.86 -3.31
N MET A 63 -4.84 6.29 -2.19
CA MET A 63 -5.72 5.86 -1.12
C MET A 63 -6.44 7.05 -0.49
N HIS A 64 -7.60 6.85 0.13
CA HIS A 64 -8.34 7.90 0.84
C HIS A 64 -7.42 8.85 1.60
N GLY A 65 -7.63 10.15 1.44
CA GLY A 65 -6.84 11.21 2.09
C GLY A 65 -5.47 11.48 1.46
N HIS A 66 -5.04 10.73 0.44
CA HIS A 66 -3.72 10.86 -0.17
C HIS A 66 -3.80 11.34 -1.62
N GLY A 67 -2.68 11.83 -2.13
CA GLY A 67 -2.53 12.27 -3.51
C GLY A 67 -3.64 13.21 -3.99
N ALA A 68 -4.34 12.84 -5.05
CA ALA A 68 -5.47 13.58 -5.61
C ALA A 68 -6.84 13.02 -5.14
N SER A 69 -6.87 12.02 -4.27
CA SER A 69 -8.11 11.46 -3.73
C SER A 69 -8.73 12.34 -2.65
N GLY A 70 -10.06 12.22 -2.51
CA GLY A 70 -10.85 12.84 -1.45
C GLY A 70 -10.56 12.27 -0.06
N GLY A 71 -11.35 12.73 0.92
CA GLY A 71 -11.24 12.27 2.31
C GLY A 71 -10.36 13.15 3.20
N ASN A 72 -10.19 12.73 4.44
CA ASN A 72 -9.40 13.45 5.43
C ASN A 72 -7.91 13.38 5.08
N ARG A 73 -7.31 14.53 4.79
CA ARG A 73 -5.94 14.63 4.26
C ARG A 73 -4.90 13.96 5.17
N TYR A 74 -4.18 12.99 4.61
CA TYR A 74 -3.11 12.18 5.22
C TYR A 74 -3.56 11.24 6.34
N HIS A 75 -4.86 11.01 6.50
CA HIS A 75 -5.36 9.99 7.41
C HIS A 75 -5.13 8.58 6.83
N VAL A 76 -4.63 7.69 7.66
CA VAL A 76 -4.56 6.25 7.38
C VAL A 76 -5.70 5.58 8.12
N ASN A 77 -6.81 5.38 7.44
CA ASN A 77 -7.99 4.70 7.97
C ASN A 77 -8.20 3.39 7.22
N MET A 78 -7.96 2.26 7.88
CA MET A 78 -8.07 0.95 7.25
C MET A 78 -9.49 0.63 6.75
N GLY A 79 -10.53 1.16 7.40
CA GLY A 79 -11.91 1.00 6.94
C GLY A 79 -12.14 1.65 5.57
N ASP A 80 -11.68 2.90 5.40
CA ASP A 80 -11.77 3.63 4.13
C ASP A 80 -10.88 2.96 3.07
N TRP A 81 -9.65 2.59 3.41
CA TRP A 81 -8.71 1.96 2.49
C TRP A 81 -9.18 0.58 2.00
N VAL A 82 -9.80 -0.21 2.86
CA VAL A 82 -10.46 -1.47 2.47
C VAL A 82 -11.63 -1.20 1.52
N SER A 83 -12.42 -0.16 1.77
CA SER A 83 -13.52 0.25 0.88
C SER A 83 -12.98 0.70 -0.47
N ASP A 84 -11.87 1.45 -0.50
CA ASP A 84 -11.20 1.87 -1.74
C ASP A 84 -10.80 0.68 -2.62
N ILE A 85 -10.19 -0.34 -1.99
CA ILE A 85 -9.77 -1.57 -2.70
C ILE A 85 -10.99 -2.28 -3.29
N ARG A 86 -12.09 -2.41 -2.55
CA ARG A 86 -13.32 -3.04 -3.04
C ARG A 86 -13.96 -2.24 -4.17
N SER A 87 -14.02 -0.91 -4.06
CA SER A 87 -14.51 -0.03 -5.13
C SER A 87 -13.60 -0.06 -6.36
N ALA A 88 -12.28 -0.19 -6.18
CA ALA A 88 -11.33 -0.38 -7.27
C ALA A 88 -11.57 -1.69 -8.02
N ILE A 89 -11.88 -2.78 -7.30
CA ILE A 89 -12.26 -4.08 -7.90
C ILE A 89 -13.57 -3.93 -8.70
N ASP A 90 -14.58 -3.24 -8.15
CA ASP A 90 -15.84 -2.98 -8.85
C ASP A 90 -15.60 -2.17 -10.13
N HIS A 91 -14.76 -1.13 -10.05
CA HIS A 91 -14.38 -0.33 -11.21
C HIS A 91 -13.67 -1.18 -12.28
N LEU A 92 -12.65 -1.96 -11.91
CA LEU A 92 -11.94 -2.84 -12.85
C LEU A 92 -12.88 -3.87 -13.49
N ALA A 93 -13.74 -4.51 -12.69
CA ALA A 93 -14.69 -5.52 -13.18
C ALA A 93 -15.73 -4.97 -14.15
N SER A 94 -15.99 -3.65 -14.15
CA SER A 94 -16.89 -2.97 -15.08
C SER A 94 -16.26 -2.70 -16.46
N LEU A 95 -14.93 -2.79 -16.58
CA LEU A 95 -14.19 -2.45 -17.79
C LEU A 95 -14.14 -3.65 -18.76
N PRO A 96 -14.55 -3.49 -20.04
CA PRO A 96 -14.46 -4.58 -21.02
C PRO A 96 -13.04 -5.10 -21.29
N ALA A 97 -12.03 -4.25 -21.05
CA ALA A 97 -10.61 -4.58 -21.22
C ALA A 97 -10.04 -5.45 -20.06
N ILE A 98 -10.84 -5.71 -19.01
CA ILE A 98 -10.38 -6.45 -17.83
C ILE A 98 -11.14 -7.77 -17.70
N ARG A 99 -10.41 -8.82 -17.41
CA ARG A 99 -10.98 -10.14 -17.05
C ARG A 99 -11.46 -10.09 -15.60
N LYS A 100 -12.77 -9.89 -15.43
CA LYS A 100 -13.42 -9.64 -14.12
C LYS A 100 -13.13 -10.70 -13.03
N ASP A 101 -12.89 -11.95 -13.44
CA ASP A 101 -12.60 -13.06 -12.52
C ASP A 101 -11.08 -13.24 -12.28
N SER A 102 -10.25 -12.34 -12.79
CA SER A 102 -8.78 -12.37 -12.73
C SER A 102 -8.23 -11.06 -12.20
N ILE A 103 -8.73 -10.62 -11.02
CA ILE A 103 -8.30 -9.39 -10.35
C ILE A 103 -7.59 -9.78 -9.05
N GLY A 104 -6.35 -9.32 -8.89
CA GLY A 104 -5.57 -9.42 -7.67
C GLY A 104 -5.28 -8.06 -7.06
N ALA A 105 -4.49 -8.05 -5.98
CA ALA A 105 -4.10 -6.82 -5.32
C ALA A 105 -2.62 -6.86 -4.90
N PHE A 106 -1.94 -5.74 -5.10
CA PHE A 106 -0.60 -5.44 -4.61
C PHE A 106 -0.69 -4.34 -3.55
N GLY A 107 -0.05 -4.54 -2.41
CA GLY A 107 -0.01 -3.53 -1.36
C GLY A 107 1.38 -3.35 -0.77
N PHE A 108 1.81 -2.08 -0.72
CA PHE A 108 3.06 -1.66 -0.11
C PHE A 108 2.81 -1.10 1.29
N SER A 109 3.61 -1.50 2.29
CA SER A 109 3.57 -0.97 3.67
C SER A 109 2.15 -1.01 4.26
N SER A 110 1.57 0.10 4.70
CA SER A 110 0.17 0.20 5.15
C SER A 110 -0.85 -0.18 4.07
N GLY A 111 -0.53 0.00 2.78
CA GLY A 111 -1.33 -0.54 1.67
C GLY A 111 -1.35 -2.06 1.65
N GLY A 112 -0.25 -2.70 2.05
CA GLY A 112 -0.20 -4.15 2.26
C GLY A 112 -1.13 -4.62 3.39
N THR A 113 -1.19 -3.87 4.49
CA THR A 113 -2.18 -4.07 5.56
C THR A 113 -3.60 -4.02 5.00
N ALA A 114 -3.92 -2.96 4.24
CA ALA A 114 -5.25 -2.76 3.67
C ALA A 114 -5.64 -3.89 2.69
N VAL A 115 -4.70 -4.35 1.85
CA VAL A 115 -4.93 -5.47 0.94
C VAL A 115 -5.22 -6.77 1.68
N LEU A 116 -4.46 -7.06 2.74
CA LEU A 116 -4.70 -8.24 3.57
C LEU A 116 -6.08 -8.17 4.27
N GLU A 117 -6.43 -7.02 4.84
CA GLU A 117 -7.76 -6.83 5.47
C GLU A 117 -8.90 -6.90 4.43
N ALA A 118 -8.71 -6.34 3.24
CA ALA A 118 -9.69 -6.44 2.15
C ALA A 118 -9.89 -7.89 1.71
N ALA A 119 -8.82 -8.68 1.61
CA ALA A 119 -8.88 -10.07 1.18
C ALA A 119 -9.57 -11.00 2.19
N VAL A 120 -9.58 -10.65 3.47
CA VAL A 120 -10.41 -11.35 4.48
C VAL A 120 -11.90 -11.15 4.20
N LEU A 121 -12.29 -10.00 3.62
CA LEU A 121 -13.68 -9.58 3.43
C LEU A 121 -14.19 -9.80 2.01
N ASP A 122 -13.31 -9.85 1.00
CA ASP A 122 -13.68 -9.89 -0.40
C ASP A 122 -12.94 -11.01 -1.15
N ARG A 123 -13.65 -12.09 -1.45
CA ARG A 123 -13.12 -13.27 -2.15
C ARG A 123 -12.92 -13.07 -3.65
N ARG A 124 -13.26 -11.91 -4.20
CA ARG A 124 -12.95 -11.55 -5.59
C ARG A 124 -11.49 -11.23 -5.81
N ILE A 125 -10.73 -10.97 -4.73
CA ILE A 125 -9.27 -10.86 -4.79
C ILE A 125 -8.69 -12.25 -5.02
N ARG A 126 -8.18 -12.50 -6.23
CA ARG A 126 -7.73 -13.81 -6.69
C ARG A 126 -6.27 -14.12 -6.37
N CYS A 127 -5.44 -13.11 -6.22
CA CYS A 127 -4.10 -13.24 -5.67
C CYS A 127 -3.68 -11.98 -4.92
N ILE A 128 -2.74 -12.13 -4.01
CA ILE A 128 -2.22 -11.06 -3.17
C ILE A 128 -0.72 -11.01 -3.32
N ILE A 129 -0.19 -9.80 -3.45
CA ILE A 129 1.23 -9.50 -3.30
C ILE A 129 1.37 -8.43 -2.24
N THR A 130 2.13 -8.68 -1.19
CA THR A 130 2.50 -7.67 -0.21
C THR A 130 3.98 -7.36 -0.33
N GLU A 131 4.32 -6.09 -0.27
CA GLU A 131 5.68 -5.60 -0.22
C GLU A 131 5.85 -4.79 1.07
N ASP A 132 6.79 -5.20 1.91
CA ASP A 132 7.16 -4.52 3.17
C ASP A 132 5.93 -4.17 4.04
N ALA A 133 4.95 -5.10 4.09
CA ALA A 133 3.66 -4.84 4.71
C ALA A 133 3.77 -4.65 6.22
N THR A 134 3.15 -3.60 6.73
CA THR A 134 2.98 -3.34 8.16
C THR A 134 1.89 -4.25 8.73
N VAL A 135 2.23 -5.36 9.35
CA VAL A 135 1.24 -6.35 9.82
C VAL A 135 1.11 -6.44 11.34
N ASN A 136 2.13 -6.03 12.07
CA ASN A 136 2.14 -6.02 13.52
C ASN A 136 3.12 -4.94 14.01
N ASN A 137 2.61 -3.75 14.26
CA ASN A 137 3.39 -2.65 14.81
C ASN A 137 3.31 -2.66 16.34
N THR A 138 4.43 -2.93 16.97
CA THR A 138 4.60 -2.80 18.41
C THR A 138 5.54 -1.63 18.70
N LEU A 139 4.98 -0.49 19.03
CA LEU A 139 5.74 0.63 19.56
C LEU A 139 6.25 0.28 20.97
N GLY A 140 7.44 0.78 21.33
CA GLY A 140 7.91 0.75 22.70
C GLY A 140 6.93 1.43 23.66
N LEU A 141 7.03 1.16 24.96
CA LEU A 141 6.11 1.71 25.97
C LEU A 141 6.08 3.25 25.95
N MET A 142 7.26 3.89 25.82
CA MET A 142 7.37 5.35 25.77
C MET A 142 6.71 5.92 24.51
N ASP A 143 7.00 5.35 23.34
CA ASP A 143 6.44 5.80 22.08
C ASP A 143 4.93 5.58 22.06
N THR A 144 4.46 4.46 22.63
CA THR A 144 3.02 4.17 22.79
C THR A 144 2.34 5.23 23.64
N ALA A 145 2.99 5.69 24.74
CA ALA A 145 2.44 6.72 25.61
C ALA A 145 2.38 8.07 24.86
N ILE A 146 3.47 8.46 24.18
CA ILE A 146 3.53 9.71 23.39
C ILE A 146 2.47 9.72 22.29
N VAL A 147 2.41 8.67 21.47
CA VAL A 147 1.43 8.56 20.39
C VAL A 147 0.00 8.54 20.93
N SER A 148 -0.26 7.91 22.07
CA SER A 148 -1.56 7.90 22.72
C SER A 148 -1.96 9.30 23.22
N LEU A 149 -1.03 10.04 23.80
CA LEU A 149 -1.25 11.42 24.23
C LEU A 149 -1.57 12.34 23.04
N LEU A 150 -0.76 12.27 21.98
CA LEU A 150 -0.98 13.05 20.76
C LEU A 150 -2.32 12.73 20.10
N ASN A 151 -2.68 11.45 20.02
CA ASN A 151 -3.97 11.04 19.48
C ASN A 151 -5.14 11.56 20.34
N THR A 152 -5.01 11.55 21.68
CA THR A 152 -6.04 12.08 22.59
C THR A 152 -6.18 13.59 22.44
N ALA A 153 -5.05 14.33 22.43
CA ALA A 153 -5.04 15.77 22.21
C ALA A 153 -5.64 16.14 20.83
N GLY A 154 -5.27 15.38 19.79
CA GLY A 154 -5.81 15.56 18.44
C GLY A 154 -7.30 15.28 18.36
N TRP A 155 -7.80 14.24 19.05
CA TRP A 155 -9.23 13.97 19.14
C TRP A 155 -9.98 15.10 19.83
N ILE A 156 -9.47 15.62 20.95
CA ILE A 156 -10.07 16.74 21.68
C ILE A 156 -10.10 18.00 20.80
N LYS A 157 -8.96 18.36 20.17
CA LYS A 157 -8.90 19.49 19.24
C LYS A 157 -9.96 19.37 18.14
N ARG A 158 -10.00 18.23 17.46
CA ARG A 158 -10.97 18.00 16.37
C ARG A 158 -12.42 18.09 16.85
N ARG A 159 -12.72 17.66 18.07
CA ARG A 159 -14.06 17.76 18.66
C ARG A 159 -14.48 19.20 18.93
N ILE A 160 -13.52 20.07 19.27
CA ILE A 160 -13.78 21.47 19.61
C ILE A 160 -13.75 22.37 18.37
N THR A 161 -12.79 22.18 17.47
CA THR A 161 -12.52 23.10 16.35
C THR A 161 -12.92 22.57 14.98
N GLY A 162 -13.26 21.28 14.87
CA GLY A 162 -13.44 20.60 13.58
C GLY A 162 -12.13 20.25 12.84
N GLU A 163 -10.97 20.67 13.36
CA GLU A 163 -9.68 20.53 12.70
C GLU A 163 -8.78 19.51 13.39
N ASP A 164 -7.93 18.82 12.61
CA ASP A 164 -6.91 17.92 13.16
C ASP A 164 -5.82 18.67 13.91
N LEU A 165 -5.22 18.00 14.90
CA LEU A 165 -3.89 18.35 15.37
C LEU A 165 -2.87 17.85 14.32
N ARG A 166 -2.12 18.76 13.72
CA ARG A 166 -1.09 18.44 12.72
C ARG A 166 0.27 18.84 13.22
N LEU A 167 1.22 17.91 13.13
CA LEU A 167 2.60 18.12 13.56
C LEU A 167 3.55 17.86 12.41
N SER A 168 4.65 18.61 12.37
CA SER A 168 5.75 18.30 11.47
C SER A 168 6.57 17.15 12.04
N MET A 169 6.67 16.09 11.23
CA MET A 169 7.50 14.91 11.50
C MET A 169 8.70 14.82 10.55
N GLU A 170 8.99 15.91 9.84
CA GLU A 170 10.04 15.95 8.80
C GLU A 170 11.41 15.56 9.34
N GLN A 171 11.78 16.09 10.52
CA GLN A 171 13.06 15.77 11.15
C GLN A 171 13.16 14.31 11.58
N GLU A 172 12.07 13.70 12.04
CA GLU A 172 12.07 12.31 12.49
C GLU A 172 12.08 11.35 11.30
N PHE A 173 11.23 11.58 10.30
CA PHE A 173 11.14 10.72 9.13
C PHE A 173 12.38 10.79 8.24
N SER A 174 13.06 11.93 8.18
CA SER A 174 14.32 12.06 7.42
C SER A 174 15.50 11.29 8.00
N LYS A 175 15.44 10.89 9.29
CA LYS A 175 16.51 10.10 9.93
C LYS A 175 16.48 8.62 9.53
N VAL A 176 15.32 8.12 9.08
CA VAL A 176 15.15 6.71 8.75
C VAL A 176 15.15 6.52 7.23
N PRO A 177 16.13 5.82 6.67
CA PRO A 177 16.16 5.56 5.23
C PRO A 177 15.04 4.60 4.85
N LEU A 178 14.32 4.91 3.75
CA LEU A 178 13.27 4.08 3.18
C LEU A 178 13.82 3.03 2.22
N THR A 179 14.98 3.29 1.62
CA THR A 179 15.64 2.35 0.69
C THR A 179 17.08 2.13 1.12
N ALA A 180 17.71 1.07 0.63
CA ALA A 180 19.14 0.86 0.79
C ALA A 180 19.96 1.81 -0.10
N ASP A 181 19.37 2.34 -1.20
CA ASP A 181 20.01 3.30 -2.10
C ASP A 181 19.96 4.74 -1.53
N PRO A 182 21.13 5.34 -1.20
CA PRO A 182 21.16 6.71 -0.68
C PRO A 182 20.69 7.77 -1.69
N GLY A 183 20.79 7.50 -3.00
CA GLY A 183 20.32 8.40 -4.06
C GLY A 183 18.81 8.49 -4.08
N VAL A 184 18.13 7.36 -4.00
CA VAL A 184 16.66 7.27 -3.91
C VAL A 184 16.17 7.95 -2.62
N ASN A 185 16.82 7.72 -1.49
CA ASN A 185 16.47 8.38 -0.22
C ASN A 185 16.57 9.90 -0.32
N ARG A 186 17.67 10.43 -0.90
CA ARG A 186 17.82 11.90 -1.09
C ARG A 186 16.76 12.46 -2.04
N ALA A 187 16.46 11.76 -3.13
CA ALA A 187 15.42 12.19 -4.08
C ALA A 187 14.03 12.23 -3.42
N TRP A 188 13.71 11.21 -2.60
CA TRP A 188 12.47 11.13 -1.84
C TRP A 188 12.36 12.28 -0.83
N GLN A 189 13.36 12.47 0.03
CA GLN A 189 13.40 13.52 1.04
C GLN A 189 13.32 14.94 0.45
N ASN A 190 13.82 15.13 -0.77
CA ASN A 190 13.78 16.42 -1.47
C ASN A 190 12.49 16.63 -2.29
N ASN A 191 11.63 15.63 -2.40
CA ASN A 191 10.36 15.75 -3.11
C ASN A 191 9.41 16.71 -2.36
N ALA A 192 8.91 17.73 -3.04
CA ALA A 192 8.05 18.76 -2.43
C ALA A 192 6.75 18.17 -1.84
N ARG A 193 6.15 17.16 -2.49
CA ARG A 193 4.95 16.48 -1.97
C ARG A 193 5.25 15.71 -0.68
N VAL A 194 6.41 15.06 -0.61
CA VAL A 194 6.84 14.33 0.59
C VAL A 194 7.06 15.29 1.75
N LYS A 195 7.75 16.41 1.51
CA LYS A 195 7.94 17.46 2.53
C LYS A 195 6.62 18.01 3.04
N GLU A 196 5.68 18.29 2.12
CA GLU A 196 4.34 18.73 2.51
C GLU A 196 3.64 17.70 3.40
N MET A 197 3.63 16.41 3.03
CA MET A 197 3.02 15.35 3.83
C MET A 197 3.66 15.25 5.22
N TRP A 198 4.99 15.25 5.28
CA TRP A 198 5.74 15.14 6.54
C TRP A 198 5.58 16.35 7.45
N SER A 199 5.38 17.56 6.88
CA SER A 199 5.16 18.78 7.65
C SER A 199 3.76 18.87 8.29
N ARG A 200 2.82 18.00 7.91
CA ARG A 200 1.39 18.12 8.28
C ARG A 200 0.76 16.79 8.69
N VAL A 201 1.50 15.94 9.39
CA VAL A 201 1.04 14.62 9.87
C VAL A 201 -0.14 14.80 10.84
N PRO A 202 -1.32 14.21 10.56
CA PRO A 202 -2.52 14.38 11.38
C PRO A 202 -2.54 13.45 12.58
N PHE A 203 -3.01 13.94 13.72
CA PHE A 203 -3.37 13.15 14.88
C PHE A 203 -4.85 13.38 15.21
N PRO A 204 -5.67 12.30 15.32
CA PRO A 204 -5.35 10.87 15.39
C PRO A 204 -5.28 10.14 14.03
N GLY A 205 -5.12 10.82 12.91
CA GLY A 205 -5.21 10.25 11.56
C GLY A 205 -4.23 9.11 11.24
N MET A 206 -3.10 9.01 11.95
CA MET A 206 -2.07 7.97 11.74
C MET A 206 -2.22 6.76 12.67
N ARG A 207 -3.29 6.68 13.46
CA ARG A 207 -3.43 5.63 14.48
C ARG A 207 -3.34 4.21 13.92
N ALA A 208 -3.89 3.97 12.73
CA ALA A 208 -3.90 2.64 12.12
C ALA A 208 -2.49 2.16 11.76
N SER A 209 -1.61 3.06 11.28
CA SER A 209 -0.20 2.74 10.99
C SER A 209 0.60 2.35 12.23
N PHE A 210 0.21 2.84 13.41
CA PHE A 210 0.91 2.56 14.66
C PHE A 210 0.32 1.38 15.47
N ARG A 211 -0.84 0.83 15.07
CA ARG A 211 -1.55 -0.23 15.79
C ARG A 211 -2.12 -1.31 14.86
N ALA A 212 -1.40 -1.60 13.78
CA ALA A 212 -1.79 -2.71 12.91
C ALA A 212 -1.67 -4.05 13.66
N ASP A 213 -2.72 -4.85 13.66
CA ASP A 213 -2.75 -6.23 14.19
C ASP A 213 -3.52 -7.15 13.22
N THR A 214 -3.07 -7.16 11.98
CA THR A 214 -3.68 -7.92 10.89
C THR A 214 -3.39 -9.41 11.01
N LEU A 215 -2.32 -9.80 11.71
CA LEU A 215 -1.93 -11.20 11.88
C LEU A 215 -3.04 -12.08 12.47
N ARG A 216 -3.92 -11.53 13.31
CA ARG A 216 -5.04 -12.28 13.91
C ARG A 216 -6.04 -12.80 12.87
N ARG A 217 -6.14 -12.19 11.71
CA ARG A 217 -7.18 -12.47 10.71
C ARG A 217 -6.67 -13.06 9.40
N VAL A 218 -5.36 -12.99 9.12
CA VAL A 218 -4.81 -13.45 7.83
C VAL A 218 -4.99 -14.95 7.59
N HIS A 219 -5.22 -15.74 8.61
CA HIS A 219 -5.54 -17.16 8.46
C HIS A 219 -6.88 -17.42 7.75
N LEU A 220 -7.75 -16.40 7.62
CA LEU A 220 -9.02 -16.44 6.90
C LEU A 220 -8.86 -16.18 5.40
N ILE A 221 -7.69 -15.70 4.96
CA ILE A 221 -7.38 -15.43 3.56
C ILE A 221 -7.28 -16.75 2.79
N THR A 222 -8.01 -16.84 1.68
CA THR A 222 -7.99 -18.01 0.79
C THR A 222 -7.19 -17.77 -0.48
N ALA A 223 -7.01 -16.50 -0.88
CA ALA A 223 -6.26 -16.12 -2.07
C ALA A 223 -4.77 -16.44 -1.92
N PRO A 224 -4.11 -17.02 -2.94
CA PRO A 224 -2.66 -17.21 -2.96
C PRO A 224 -1.93 -15.91 -2.65
N THR A 225 -0.95 -15.92 -1.72
CA THR A 225 -0.29 -14.73 -1.20
C THR A 225 1.24 -14.81 -1.35
N LEU A 226 1.81 -13.84 -2.07
CA LEU A 226 3.25 -13.59 -2.12
C LEU A 226 3.61 -12.51 -1.09
N VAL A 227 4.55 -12.81 -0.22
CA VAL A 227 5.12 -11.86 0.74
C VAL A 227 6.52 -11.49 0.28
N ILE A 228 6.72 -10.25 -0.15
CA ILE A 228 8.03 -9.68 -0.49
C ILE A 228 8.45 -8.76 0.65
N HIS A 229 9.72 -8.77 1.02
CA HIS A 229 10.23 -7.88 2.05
C HIS A 229 11.72 -7.58 1.85
N GLY A 230 12.11 -6.32 2.05
CA GLY A 230 13.52 -5.93 2.00
C GLY A 230 14.29 -6.41 3.22
N GLN A 231 15.47 -6.97 3.03
CA GLN A 231 16.31 -7.45 4.13
C GLN A 231 16.80 -6.29 5.01
N GLU A 232 17.00 -5.10 4.40
CA GLU A 232 17.54 -3.90 5.05
C GLU A 232 16.42 -2.95 5.53
N ASP A 233 15.16 -3.43 5.58
CA ASP A 233 14.03 -2.63 6.02
C ASP A 233 14.19 -2.23 7.49
N ARG A 234 14.23 -0.91 7.72
CA ARG A 234 14.36 -0.29 9.05
C ARG A 234 13.05 0.31 9.57
N ILE A 235 11.99 0.24 8.79
CA ILE A 235 10.64 0.68 9.17
C ILE A 235 9.86 -0.50 9.73
N ASP A 236 9.73 -1.55 8.93
CA ASP A 236 9.08 -2.80 9.32
C ASP A 236 10.11 -3.94 9.33
N ASN A 237 10.41 -4.47 10.51
CA ASN A 237 11.41 -5.52 10.66
C ASN A 237 11.06 -6.75 9.80
N PRO A 238 12.01 -7.31 9.00
CA PRO A 238 11.76 -8.49 8.16
C PRO A 238 11.18 -9.72 8.90
N ALA A 239 11.36 -9.80 10.22
CA ALA A 239 10.68 -10.81 11.03
C ALA A 239 9.16 -10.72 10.96
N SER A 240 8.58 -9.55 10.63
CA SER A 240 7.13 -9.38 10.43
C SER A 240 6.66 -10.15 9.19
N ALA A 241 7.44 -10.18 8.11
CA ALA A 241 7.15 -10.96 6.91
C ALA A 241 7.14 -12.46 7.20
N HIS A 242 8.08 -12.94 8.01
CA HIS A 242 8.09 -14.35 8.44
C HIS A 242 6.86 -14.69 9.29
N ARG A 243 6.47 -13.81 10.22
CA ARG A 243 5.22 -13.98 11.01
C ARG A 243 3.98 -13.99 10.12
N LEU A 244 3.90 -13.08 9.15
CA LEU A 244 2.81 -13.05 8.17
C LEU A 244 2.76 -14.36 7.39
N HIS A 245 3.89 -14.79 6.82
CA HIS A 245 3.96 -16.02 6.07
C HIS A 245 3.55 -17.23 6.91
N GLN A 246 3.97 -17.32 8.19
CA GLN A 246 3.58 -18.41 9.09
C GLN A 246 2.07 -18.41 9.37
N ALA A 247 1.47 -17.23 9.58
CA ALA A 247 0.06 -17.09 9.94
C ALA A 247 -0.91 -17.37 8.78
N LEU A 248 -0.51 -17.12 7.54
CA LEU A 248 -1.29 -17.44 6.34
C LEU A 248 -1.51 -18.96 6.22
N ARG A 249 -2.71 -19.37 5.77
CA ARG A 249 -3.08 -20.79 5.52
C ARG A 249 -3.34 -21.12 4.06
N CYS A 250 -3.39 -20.12 3.20
CA CYS A 250 -3.52 -20.27 1.74
C CYS A 250 -2.20 -20.73 1.09
N ALA A 251 -2.21 -20.97 -0.22
CA ALA A 251 -0.99 -21.08 -1.03
C ALA A 251 -0.17 -19.80 -0.85
N LYS A 252 1.11 -19.93 -0.51
CA LYS A 252 1.93 -18.78 -0.10
C LYS A 252 3.40 -18.97 -0.45
N ARG A 253 4.06 -17.82 -0.65
CA ARG A 253 5.51 -17.75 -0.84
C ARG A 253 6.04 -16.52 -0.11
N ILE A 254 7.25 -16.62 0.44
CA ILE A 254 7.98 -15.49 1.01
C ILE A 254 9.28 -15.28 0.25
N CYS A 255 9.63 -14.03 -0.02
CA CYS A 255 10.87 -13.61 -0.65
C CYS A 255 11.45 -12.44 0.13
N ILE A 256 12.56 -12.66 0.82
CA ILE A 256 13.36 -11.60 1.44
C ILE A 256 14.40 -11.16 0.41
N ILE A 257 14.43 -9.86 0.08
CA ILE A 257 15.30 -9.30 -0.96
C ILE A 257 16.55 -8.69 -0.33
N PRO A 258 17.73 -9.31 -0.47
CA PRO A 258 18.97 -8.72 0.02
C PRO A 258 19.24 -7.36 -0.64
N GLY A 259 19.74 -6.39 0.13
CA GLY A 259 20.09 -5.07 -0.36
C GLY A 259 18.89 -4.17 -0.70
N ASN A 260 17.67 -4.55 -0.33
CA ASN A 260 16.50 -3.68 -0.39
C ASN A 260 16.09 -3.24 1.02
N GLY A 261 15.70 -1.97 1.15
CA GLY A 261 15.03 -1.41 2.33
C GLY A 261 13.52 -1.52 2.25
N HIS A 262 12.81 -0.59 2.92
CA HIS A 262 11.34 -0.58 3.04
C HIS A 262 10.59 -0.30 1.72
N MET A 263 11.20 0.37 0.75
CA MET A 263 10.55 0.73 -0.52
C MET A 263 11.22 -0.04 -1.68
N GLY A 264 11.09 -1.37 -1.65
CA GLY A 264 11.82 -2.28 -2.53
C GLY A 264 11.55 -2.04 -4.02
N HIS A 265 10.31 -1.63 -4.41
CA HIS A 265 9.95 -1.29 -5.79
C HIS A 265 10.63 0.00 -6.31
N ARG A 266 11.33 0.72 -5.46
CA ARG A 266 12.13 1.93 -5.80
C ARG A 266 13.62 1.74 -5.54
N ASP A 267 14.01 0.64 -4.90
CA ASP A 267 15.37 0.39 -4.45
C ASP A 267 16.27 -0.20 -5.56
N GLY A 268 17.53 -0.43 -5.23
CA GLY A 268 18.54 -0.94 -6.15
C GLY A 268 18.16 -2.26 -6.82
N ASN A 269 17.53 -3.18 -6.08
CA ASN A 269 17.09 -4.48 -6.57
C ASN A 269 15.60 -4.52 -6.98
N ARG A 270 14.99 -3.38 -7.36
CA ARG A 270 13.56 -3.28 -7.73
C ARG A 270 13.14 -4.24 -8.85
N GLN A 271 14.04 -4.58 -9.77
CA GLN A 271 13.75 -5.52 -10.86
C GLN A 271 13.40 -6.92 -10.33
N GLN A 272 13.95 -7.32 -9.19
CA GLN A 272 13.58 -8.57 -8.54
C GLN A 272 12.16 -8.51 -7.98
N VAL A 273 11.77 -7.39 -7.36
CA VAL A 273 10.38 -7.14 -6.91
C VAL A 273 9.42 -7.20 -8.09
N PHE A 274 9.74 -6.53 -9.20
CA PHE A 274 8.94 -6.51 -10.43
C PHE A 274 8.72 -7.91 -10.99
N SER A 275 9.82 -8.66 -11.15
CA SER A 275 9.80 -10.02 -11.70
C SER A 275 8.99 -10.98 -10.83
N LEU A 276 9.16 -10.93 -9.51
CA LEU A 276 8.40 -11.75 -8.56
C LEU A 276 6.91 -11.43 -8.60
N THR A 277 6.57 -10.13 -8.66
CA THR A 277 5.19 -9.65 -8.77
C THR A 277 4.53 -10.17 -10.06
N ALA A 278 5.21 -10.00 -11.21
CA ALA A 278 4.69 -10.45 -12.50
C ALA A 278 4.53 -11.98 -12.56
N GLN A 279 5.53 -12.74 -12.09
CA GLN A 279 5.47 -14.20 -12.06
C GLN A 279 4.32 -14.70 -11.19
N TRP A 280 4.14 -14.12 -10.00
CA TRP A 280 3.05 -14.50 -9.10
C TRP A 280 1.69 -14.20 -9.68
N ALA A 281 1.51 -12.99 -10.21
CA ALA A 281 0.26 -12.58 -10.83
C ALA A 281 -0.08 -13.46 -12.05
N LYS A 282 0.88 -13.75 -12.94
CA LYS A 282 0.66 -14.67 -14.07
C LYS A 282 0.26 -16.08 -13.62
N GLY A 283 0.92 -16.59 -12.59
CA GLY A 283 0.64 -17.95 -12.10
C GLY A 283 -0.74 -18.13 -11.45
N HIS A 284 -1.40 -17.02 -11.08
CA HIS A 284 -2.67 -17.09 -10.34
C HIS A 284 -3.83 -16.31 -10.97
N LEU A 285 -3.57 -15.47 -11.98
CA LEU A 285 -4.59 -14.68 -12.68
C LEU A 285 -4.75 -15.05 -14.15
N CYS A 286 -3.78 -15.78 -14.75
CA CYS A 286 -3.82 -16.14 -16.17
C CYS A 286 -4.31 -17.56 -16.43
#